data_191ebeb6139b714dbc90136a22e928c4
#
_entry.id   191ebeb6139b714dbc90136a22e928c4
#
_cell.length_a   1.000
_cell.length_b   1.000
_cell.length_c   1.000
_cell.angle_alpha   90.00
_cell.angle_beta   90.00
_cell.angle_gamma   90.00
#
_symmetry.space_group_name_H-M   'P 1'
#
loop_
_entity.id
_entity.type
_entity.pdbx_description
1 polymer ?
#
loop_
_entity_poly.entity_id
_entity_poly.type
_entity_poly.pdbx_seq_one_letter_code
_entity_poly.pdbx_strand_id
1 'polypeptide(L)'
;LIDIPATYDAIGYISDGNGFPLTSFARPVPQPKDNELLVRVLSSSLNPLEFKLADLNFFGNKPPVALGFDVAGVVIAKGRNVTDFAIGDSVVGMADCDGHGGWATGGQGGYAVVRSYLAAKKPEAISFQDAGVLPICFLAAYLGLKPHVKGGETIYIPGGAGGVGHLAVQMAARTLGAGLVVSSASTDHNRQTASDCGAHAVIDYKSPDASDQLVDLTKGEGFDIAFDATYSEKSFEQTAHLVRPGGRWVVLGVGPGRTTRTSVTESRVDQILASKGATNINANVLSFFGEGKLIDGDAQVFLSTGMEASMRWHSEGVVRPLIAKAVNGSVDDINSGLQSLREASGGYGKIAVALSSSESSY
;
A
#
# COMPACT_ATOMS: atom_id res chain seq x y z
N LEU A 1 -5.46 2.60 -33.75
CA LEU A 1 -6.37 2.02 -32.77
C LEU A 1 -5.61 0.92 -32.07
N ILE A 2 -5.54 0.98 -30.73
CA ILE A 2 -4.95 -0.10 -29.91
C ILE A 2 -5.89 -1.30 -30.01
N ASP A 3 -5.37 -2.45 -30.45
CA ASP A 3 -6.14 -3.69 -30.49
C ASP A 3 -6.32 -4.23 -29.07
N ILE A 4 -7.56 -4.28 -28.61
CA ILE A 4 -7.91 -4.79 -27.28
C ILE A 4 -8.46 -6.19 -27.46
N PRO A 5 -7.82 -7.25 -26.90
CA PRO A 5 -8.33 -8.61 -27.03
C PRO A 5 -9.68 -8.76 -26.33
N ALA A 6 -10.50 -9.69 -26.81
CA ALA A 6 -11.80 -9.96 -26.20
C ALA A 6 -11.66 -10.56 -24.78
N THR A 7 -10.62 -11.37 -24.56
CA THR A 7 -10.33 -12.06 -23.30
C THR A 7 -8.86 -12.00 -22.96
N TYR A 8 -8.54 -12.19 -21.67
CA TYR A 8 -7.18 -12.31 -21.15
C TYR A 8 -7.13 -13.30 -20.00
N ASP A 9 -5.93 -13.77 -19.69
CA ASP A 9 -5.70 -14.63 -18.54
C ASP A 9 -5.45 -13.79 -17.28
N ALA A 10 -6.46 -13.70 -16.42
CA ALA A 10 -6.38 -13.04 -15.14
C ALA A 10 -5.76 -13.98 -14.09
N ILE A 11 -5.10 -13.41 -13.09
CA ILE A 11 -4.55 -14.14 -11.96
C ILE A 11 -5.28 -13.72 -10.69
N GLY A 12 -5.72 -14.71 -9.90
CA GLY A 12 -6.49 -14.45 -8.69
C GLY A 12 -7.03 -15.73 -8.06
N TYR A 13 -8.16 -15.64 -7.35
CA TYR A 13 -8.77 -16.76 -6.68
C TYR A 13 -10.12 -17.14 -7.30
N ILE A 14 -10.43 -18.44 -7.29
CA ILE A 14 -11.62 -19.02 -7.92
C ILE A 14 -12.62 -19.61 -6.92
N SER A 15 -12.30 -19.63 -5.62
CA SER A 15 -13.15 -20.13 -4.55
C SER A 15 -13.44 -19.08 -3.50
N ASP A 16 -14.57 -19.19 -2.83
CA ASP A 16 -14.94 -18.30 -1.72
C ASP A 16 -14.28 -18.79 -0.43
N GLY A 17 -13.18 -18.12 -0.06
CA GLY A 17 -12.31 -18.52 1.04
C GLY A 17 -11.33 -19.63 0.68
N ASN A 18 -10.18 -19.65 1.36
CA ASN A 18 -9.05 -20.56 1.12
C ASN A 18 -8.60 -20.58 -0.36
N GLY A 19 -8.63 -19.42 -1.01
CA GLY A 19 -8.34 -19.28 -2.43
C GLY A 19 -6.87 -19.12 -2.78
N PHE A 20 -5.98 -19.15 -1.79
CA PHE A 20 -4.53 -19.18 -2.03
C PHE A 20 -4.03 -20.63 -2.05
N PRO A 21 -3.15 -21.06 -2.95
CA PRO A 21 -2.46 -20.26 -3.98
C PRO A 21 -3.39 -19.77 -5.11
N LEU A 22 -2.99 -18.64 -5.72
CA LEU A 22 -3.72 -18.05 -6.83
C LEU A 22 -3.64 -18.93 -8.08
N THR A 23 -4.65 -18.77 -8.95
CA THR A 23 -4.73 -19.48 -10.24
C THR A 23 -4.91 -18.51 -11.39
N SER A 24 -4.58 -18.95 -12.60
CA SER A 24 -4.94 -18.26 -13.83
C SER A 24 -6.31 -18.72 -14.33
N PHE A 25 -7.10 -17.78 -14.85
CA PHE A 25 -8.40 -18.06 -15.47
C PHE A 25 -8.70 -17.05 -16.55
N ALA A 26 -9.28 -17.53 -17.66
CA ALA A 26 -9.69 -16.66 -18.76
C ALA A 26 -10.91 -15.80 -18.37
N ARG A 27 -10.88 -14.52 -18.72
CA ARG A 27 -12.00 -13.60 -18.53
C ARG A 27 -12.06 -12.54 -19.63
N PRO A 28 -13.24 -11.94 -19.87
CA PRO A 28 -13.34 -10.80 -20.77
C PRO A 28 -12.47 -9.62 -20.27
N VAL A 29 -11.87 -8.88 -21.21
CA VAL A 29 -11.24 -7.60 -20.85
C VAL A 29 -12.34 -6.64 -20.38
N PRO A 30 -12.21 -6.05 -19.19
CA PRO A 30 -13.25 -5.20 -18.62
C PRO A 30 -13.42 -3.91 -19.43
N GLN A 31 -14.64 -3.36 -19.41
CA GLN A 31 -14.91 -2.04 -19.99
C GLN A 31 -14.89 -0.98 -18.88
N PRO A 32 -14.20 0.14 -19.06
CA PRO A 32 -14.19 1.20 -18.07
C PRO A 32 -15.56 1.89 -17.99
N LYS A 33 -16.04 2.13 -16.75
CA LYS A 33 -17.20 2.97 -16.49
C LYS A 33 -16.86 4.45 -16.70
N ASP A 34 -17.82 5.34 -16.50
CA ASP A 34 -17.75 6.75 -16.82
C ASP A 34 -16.52 7.50 -16.28
N ASN A 35 -16.06 7.15 -15.07
CA ASN A 35 -14.94 7.80 -14.37
C ASN A 35 -13.71 6.88 -14.22
N GLU A 36 -13.57 5.89 -15.10
CA GLU A 36 -12.56 4.86 -15.01
C GLU A 36 -11.65 4.84 -16.23
N LEU A 37 -10.45 4.31 -16.03
CA LEU A 37 -9.46 4.01 -17.05
C LEU A 37 -9.35 2.50 -17.20
N LEU A 38 -9.25 2.01 -18.41
CA LEU A 38 -8.74 0.67 -18.69
C LEU A 38 -7.25 0.78 -19.01
N VAL A 39 -6.44 0.11 -18.21
CA VAL A 39 -4.98 0.13 -18.30
C VAL A 39 -4.48 -1.24 -18.76
N ARG A 40 -3.66 -1.25 -19.81
CA ARG A 40 -2.80 -2.38 -20.11
C ARG A 40 -1.60 -2.31 -19.16
N VAL A 41 -1.53 -3.25 -18.23
CA VAL A 41 -0.56 -3.24 -17.16
C VAL A 41 0.77 -3.82 -17.63
N LEU A 42 1.85 -3.09 -17.36
CA LEU A 42 3.21 -3.48 -17.69
C LEU A 42 4.02 -3.85 -16.44
N SER A 43 3.61 -3.31 -15.29
CA SER A 43 4.18 -3.66 -13.99
C SER A 43 3.12 -3.57 -12.91
N SER A 44 3.23 -4.45 -11.94
CA SER A 44 2.43 -4.52 -10.72
C SER A 44 3.34 -4.79 -9.53
N SER A 45 2.79 -5.00 -8.35
CA SER A 45 3.56 -5.47 -7.21
C SER A 45 2.75 -6.40 -6.31
N LEU A 46 3.46 -7.14 -5.45
CA LEU A 46 2.84 -8.06 -4.52
C LEU A 46 2.65 -7.40 -3.15
N ASN A 47 1.48 -7.65 -2.58
CA ASN A 47 1.10 -7.18 -1.26
C ASN A 47 0.53 -8.33 -0.41
N PRO A 48 0.77 -8.36 0.91
CA PRO A 48 0.12 -9.35 1.77
C PRO A 48 -1.40 -9.35 1.67
N LEU A 49 -1.98 -8.28 1.17
CA LEU A 49 -3.42 -8.13 0.99
C LEU A 49 -3.98 -9.12 -0.02
N GLU A 50 -3.24 -9.47 -1.09
CA GLU A 50 -3.69 -10.41 -2.11
C GLU A 50 -3.96 -11.81 -1.54
N PHE A 51 -3.00 -12.43 -0.85
CA PHE A 51 -3.24 -13.77 -0.30
C PHE A 51 -4.28 -13.76 0.83
N LYS A 52 -4.38 -12.66 1.58
CA LYS A 52 -5.39 -12.52 2.63
C LYS A 52 -6.79 -12.34 2.08
N LEU A 53 -6.93 -11.60 0.99
CA LEU A 53 -8.20 -11.47 0.30
C LEU A 53 -8.61 -12.82 -0.34
N ALA A 54 -7.66 -13.56 -0.92
CA ALA A 54 -7.92 -14.89 -1.45
C ALA A 54 -8.38 -15.87 -0.36
N ASP A 55 -7.75 -15.86 0.81
CA ASP A 55 -8.09 -16.77 1.91
C ASP A 55 -9.40 -16.42 2.62
N LEU A 56 -9.70 -15.14 2.78
CA LEU A 56 -10.78 -14.68 3.65
C LEU A 56 -11.97 -14.06 2.90
N ASN A 57 -11.78 -13.69 1.65
CA ASN A 57 -12.76 -12.99 0.81
C ASN A 57 -13.56 -11.91 1.56
N PHE A 58 -12.87 -11.10 2.38
CA PHE A 58 -13.52 -10.16 3.31
C PHE A 58 -14.25 -8.99 2.64
N PHE A 59 -14.10 -8.80 1.32
CA PHE A 59 -14.96 -7.91 0.54
C PHE A 59 -16.27 -8.56 0.09
N GLY A 60 -16.42 -9.88 0.27
CA GLY A 60 -17.59 -10.61 -0.20
C GLY A 60 -17.68 -10.67 -1.73
N ASN A 61 -16.55 -10.67 -2.41
CA ASN A 61 -16.50 -10.77 -3.86
C ASN A 61 -17.03 -12.13 -4.34
N LYS A 62 -17.61 -12.15 -5.54
CA LYS A 62 -18.02 -13.41 -6.19
C LYS A 62 -16.88 -13.94 -7.04
N PRO A 63 -16.26 -15.08 -6.67
CA PRO A 63 -15.22 -15.68 -7.51
C PRO A 63 -15.76 -16.05 -8.91
N PRO A 64 -14.91 -16.02 -9.95
CA PRO A 64 -13.46 -15.77 -9.93
C PRO A 64 -13.11 -14.28 -9.77
N VAL A 65 -12.11 -13.96 -8.95
CA VAL A 65 -11.66 -12.60 -8.63
C VAL A 65 -10.22 -12.40 -9.08
N ALA A 66 -9.99 -11.44 -9.96
CA ALA A 66 -8.64 -11.05 -10.38
C ALA A 66 -8.00 -10.13 -9.32
N LEU A 67 -6.71 -10.34 -9.06
CA LEU A 67 -5.93 -9.61 -8.06
C LEU A 67 -4.79 -8.77 -8.66
N GLY A 68 -4.17 -7.95 -7.82
CA GLY A 68 -3.11 -7.01 -8.17
C GLY A 68 -3.58 -5.57 -7.99
N PHE A 69 -3.34 -5.01 -6.79
CA PHE A 69 -3.79 -3.65 -6.46
C PHE A 69 -2.95 -2.58 -7.14
N ASP A 70 -1.64 -2.80 -7.21
CA ASP A 70 -0.71 -1.85 -7.81
C ASP A 70 -0.67 -2.01 -9.33
N VAL A 71 -0.75 -0.90 -10.04
CA VAL A 71 -0.80 -0.87 -11.51
C VAL A 71 0.14 0.21 -12.02
N ALA A 72 1.00 -0.14 -12.97
CA ALA A 72 1.67 0.80 -13.85
C ALA A 72 1.58 0.29 -15.29
N GLY A 73 1.17 1.14 -16.22
CA GLY A 73 0.93 0.73 -17.59
C GLY A 73 0.46 1.86 -18.50
N VAL A 74 -0.23 1.50 -19.56
CA VAL A 74 -0.69 2.42 -20.59
C VAL A 74 -2.22 2.42 -20.67
N VAL A 75 -2.83 3.59 -20.70
CA VAL A 75 -4.28 3.75 -20.88
C VAL A 75 -4.67 3.30 -22.30
N ILE A 76 -5.56 2.31 -22.41
CA ILE A 76 -6.03 1.78 -23.69
C ILE A 76 -7.50 2.07 -23.96
N ALA A 77 -8.28 2.38 -22.92
CA ALA A 77 -9.63 2.93 -23.04
C ALA A 77 -9.93 3.78 -21.79
N LYS A 78 -10.94 4.66 -21.88
CA LYS A 78 -11.37 5.50 -20.78
C LYS A 78 -12.86 5.77 -20.81
N GLY A 79 -13.42 6.03 -19.64
CA GLY A 79 -14.81 6.44 -19.48
C GLY A 79 -15.06 7.86 -20.00
N ARG A 80 -16.31 8.16 -20.30
CA ARG A 80 -16.73 9.41 -20.94
C ARG A 80 -16.47 10.67 -20.11
N ASN A 81 -16.44 10.56 -18.78
CA ASN A 81 -16.21 11.69 -17.87
C ASN A 81 -14.72 11.92 -17.57
N VAL A 82 -13.83 11.05 -18.01
CA VAL A 82 -12.39 11.20 -17.76
C VAL A 82 -11.81 12.22 -18.75
N THR A 83 -11.38 13.37 -18.26
CA THR A 83 -10.81 14.48 -19.04
C THR A 83 -9.30 14.57 -18.94
N ASP A 84 -8.73 14.18 -17.80
CA ASP A 84 -7.32 14.44 -17.45
C ASP A 84 -6.34 13.41 -18.03
N PHE A 85 -6.88 12.31 -18.57
CA PHE A 85 -6.10 11.23 -19.18
C PHE A 85 -6.50 11.03 -20.64
N ALA A 86 -5.53 10.69 -21.47
CA ALA A 86 -5.71 10.30 -22.88
C ALA A 86 -5.35 8.82 -23.08
N ILE A 87 -5.91 8.21 -24.12
CA ILE A 87 -5.46 6.90 -24.60
C ILE A 87 -4.00 7.04 -25.05
N GLY A 88 -3.14 6.12 -24.61
CA GLY A 88 -1.69 6.16 -24.81
C GLY A 88 -0.91 6.78 -23.65
N ASP A 89 -1.56 7.45 -22.69
CA ASP A 89 -0.85 7.97 -21.51
C ASP A 89 -0.25 6.83 -20.68
N SER A 90 1.01 6.99 -20.29
CA SER A 90 1.63 6.17 -19.26
C SER A 90 1.11 6.58 -17.89
N VAL A 91 0.61 5.63 -17.12
CA VAL A 91 -0.04 5.88 -15.84
C VAL A 91 0.43 4.92 -14.75
N VAL A 92 0.26 5.37 -13.53
CA VAL A 92 0.35 4.57 -12.31
C VAL A 92 -0.98 4.69 -11.58
N GLY A 93 -1.41 3.66 -10.89
CA GLY A 93 -2.66 3.72 -10.15
C GLY A 93 -2.93 2.50 -9.30
N MET A 94 -4.09 2.53 -8.66
CA MET A 94 -4.57 1.45 -7.81
C MET A 94 -5.81 0.81 -8.42
N ALA A 95 -5.72 -0.49 -8.73
CA ALA A 95 -6.81 -1.25 -9.35
C ALA A 95 -7.96 -1.46 -8.37
N ASP A 96 -9.16 -1.53 -8.92
CA ASP A 96 -10.37 -1.86 -8.19
C ASP A 96 -10.50 -3.39 -8.03
N CYS A 97 -9.96 -3.89 -6.92
CA CYS A 97 -10.03 -5.31 -6.58
C CYS A 97 -11.21 -5.66 -5.66
N ASP A 98 -12.16 -4.76 -5.44
CA ASP A 98 -13.30 -4.96 -4.54
C ASP A 98 -14.58 -5.44 -5.23
N GLY A 99 -14.51 -5.73 -6.53
CA GLY A 99 -15.60 -6.32 -7.27
C GLY A 99 -16.76 -5.40 -7.61
N HIS A 100 -16.55 -4.11 -7.73
CA HIS A 100 -17.56 -3.15 -8.16
C HIS A 100 -18.34 -3.67 -9.39
N GLY A 101 -19.58 -3.96 -9.17
CA GLY A 101 -20.46 -4.54 -10.20
C GLY A 101 -20.22 -6.03 -10.47
N GLY A 102 -19.66 -6.78 -9.53
CA GLY A 102 -19.40 -8.22 -9.65
C GLY A 102 -18.11 -8.61 -10.38
N TRP A 103 -17.20 -7.66 -10.62
CA TRP A 103 -15.99 -7.86 -11.40
C TRP A 103 -14.78 -7.15 -10.76
N ALA A 104 -14.15 -7.77 -9.79
CA ALA A 104 -12.85 -7.30 -9.35
C ALA A 104 -11.85 -7.38 -10.51
N THR A 105 -11.13 -6.30 -10.76
CA THR A 105 -10.10 -6.22 -11.79
C THR A 105 -8.76 -6.03 -11.13
N GLY A 106 -7.79 -6.84 -11.46
CA GLY A 106 -6.47 -6.77 -10.84
C GLY A 106 -5.35 -6.74 -11.88
N GLY A 107 -4.30 -6.00 -11.56
CA GLY A 107 -3.18 -5.76 -12.46
C GLY A 107 -2.32 -6.97 -12.79
N GLN A 108 -2.39 -8.05 -12.01
CA GLN A 108 -1.50 -9.20 -12.21
C GLN A 108 -1.78 -10.00 -13.50
N GLY A 109 -2.94 -9.85 -14.11
CA GLY A 109 -3.27 -10.48 -15.39
C GLY A 109 -3.05 -9.61 -16.63
N GLY A 110 -2.49 -8.43 -16.50
CA GLY A 110 -2.16 -7.56 -17.63
C GLY A 110 -3.19 -6.51 -18.00
N TYR A 111 -4.43 -6.58 -17.50
CA TYR A 111 -5.47 -5.57 -17.72
C TYR A 111 -6.16 -5.22 -16.39
N ALA A 112 -6.30 -3.94 -16.11
CA ALA A 112 -6.97 -3.46 -14.91
C ALA A 112 -7.83 -2.25 -15.19
N VAL A 113 -8.93 -2.14 -14.46
CA VAL A 113 -9.70 -0.90 -14.34
C VAL A 113 -9.19 -0.11 -13.15
N VAL A 114 -8.97 1.18 -13.37
CA VAL A 114 -8.48 2.13 -12.36
C VAL A 114 -9.41 3.33 -12.35
N ARG A 115 -9.93 3.72 -11.18
CA ARG A 115 -10.68 4.96 -11.04
C ARG A 115 -9.76 6.15 -11.29
N SER A 116 -10.21 7.14 -12.07
CA SER A 116 -9.36 8.26 -12.50
C SER A 116 -8.71 9.01 -11.32
N TYR A 117 -9.41 9.16 -10.20
CA TYR A 117 -8.87 9.78 -8.98
C TYR A 117 -7.87 8.89 -8.20
N LEU A 118 -7.71 7.62 -8.58
CA LEU A 118 -6.69 6.70 -8.06
C LEU A 118 -5.57 6.45 -9.08
N ALA A 119 -5.44 7.33 -10.06
CA ALA A 119 -4.40 7.28 -11.08
C ALA A 119 -3.60 8.59 -11.11
N ALA A 120 -2.35 8.49 -11.56
CA ALA A 120 -1.52 9.63 -11.91
C ALA A 120 -0.75 9.36 -13.21
N LYS A 121 -0.39 10.41 -13.95
CA LYS A 121 0.50 10.28 -15.10
C LYS A 121 1.90 9.89 -14.63
N LYS A 122 2.44 8.87 -15.26
CA LYS A 122 3.81 8.42 -15.02
C LYS A 122 4.77 9.27 -15.85
N PRO A 123 5.71 10.01 -15.23
CA PRO A 123 6.78 10.69 -15.96
C PRO A 123 7.60 9.70 -16.78
N GLU A 124 8.08 10.13 -17.95
CA GLU A 124 8.86 9.29 -18.86
C GLU A 124 10.13 8.75 -18.20
N ALA A 125 10.81 9.57 -17.40
CA ALA A 125 12.04 9.21 -16.70
C ALA A 125 11.87 8.12 -15.60
N ILE A 126 10.64 7.85 -15.15
CA ILE A 126 10.36 6.82 -14.15
C ILE A 126 10.08 5.51 -14.86
N SER A 127 10.72 4.42 -14.44
CA SER A 127 10.44 3.08 -14.95
C SER A 127 9.03 2.63 -14.57
N PHE A 128 8.40 1.75 -15.36
CA PHE A 128 7.13 1.14 -14.98
C PHE A 128 7.29 0.28 -13.72
N GLN A 129 8.46 -0.33 -13.52
CA GLN A 129 8.76 -1.12 -12.34
C GLN A 129 8.75 -0.28 -11.06
N ASP A 130 9.43 0.87 -11.04
CA ASP A 130 9.44 1.77 -9.88
C ASP A 130 8.05 2.37 -9.63
N ALA A 131 7.35 2.75 -10.69
CA ALA A 131 5.99 3.25 -10.60
C ALA A 131 5.02 2.19 -10.05
N GLY A 132 5.13 0.94 -10.53
CA GLY A 132 4.23 -0.16 -10.21
C GLY A 132 4.34 -0.70 -8.78
N VAL A 133 5.32 -0.29 -8.00
CA VAL A 133 5.46 -0.72 -6.60
C VAL A 133 5.02 0.34 -5.58
N LEU A 134 4.59 1.51 -6.06
CA LEU A 134 4.27 2.64 -5.19
C LEU A 134 2.80 2.67 -4.71
N PRO A 135 1.77 2.45 -5.55
CA PRO A 135 0.41 2.95 -5.30
C PRO A 135 -0.15 2.67 -3.92
N ILE A 136 -0.38 1.41 -3.57
CA ILE A 136 -1.06 1.08 -2.31
C ILE A 136 -0.23 1.45 -1.08
N CYS A 137 1.09 1.19 -1.12
CA CYS A 137 1.96 1.47 0.01
C CYS A 137 2.19 2.97 0.20
N PHE A 138 2.30 3.72 -0.90
CA PHE A 138 2.43 5.16 -0.84
C PHE A 138 1.15 5.81 -0.32
N LEU A 139 -0.02 5.45 -0.86
CA LEU A 139 -1.30 5.97 -0.38
C LEU A 139 -1.56 5.61 1.08
N ALA A 140 -1.18 4.42 1.53
CA ALA A 140 -1.29 4.03 2.93
C ALA A 140 -0.44 4.94 3.86
N ALA A 141 0.81 5.20 3.49
CA ALA A 141 1.67 6.12 4.23
C ALA A 141 1.15 7.57 4.15
N TYR A 142 0.73 8.01 2.95
CA TYR A 142 0.21 9.35 2.72
C TYR A 142 -1.06 9.64 3.54
N LEU A 143 -2.01 8.70 3.51
CA LEU A 143 -3.26 8.79 4.27
C LEU A 143 -3.03 8.84 5.78
N GLY A 144 -2.04 8.07 6.26
CA GLY A 144 -1.74 7.98 7.69
C GLY A 144 -0.86 9.11 8.22
N LEU A 145 -0.11 9.81 7.39
CA LEU A 145 0.82 10.84 7.83
C LEU A 145 0.43 12.25 7.40
N LYS A 146 0.07 12.44 6.13
CA LYS A 146 -0.14 13.79 5.56
C LYS A 146 -1.16 14.65 6.32
N PRO A 147 -2.32 14.12 6.75
CA PRO A 147 -3.29 14.91 7.51
C PRO A 147 -2.84 15.21 8.94
N HIS A 148 -1.89 14.46 9.46
CA HIS A 148 -1.55 14.44 10.88
C HIS A 148 -0.20 15.06 11.22
N VAL A 149 0.73 15.12 10.27
CA VAL A 149 2.04 15.77 10.44
C VAL A 149 1.95 17.23 10.02
N LYS A 150 2.26 18.14 10.94
CA LYS A 150 2.18 19.58 10.71
C LYS A 150 3.54 20.27 10.70
N GLY A 151 4.59 19.53 11.05
CA GLY A 151 5.98 19.97 11.14
C GLY A 151 6.48 20.02 12.58
N GLY A 152 7.68 19.49 12.79
CA GLY A 152 8.34 19.47 14.10
C GLY A 152 7.99 18.29 15.00
N GLU A 153 7.00 17.45 14.65
CA GLU A 153 6.60 16.32 15.48
C GLU A 153 7.67 15.24 15.59
N THR A 154 7.64 14.52 16.72
CA THR A 154 8.36 13.28 16.93
C THR A 154 7.50 12.10 16.46
N ILE A 155 8.02 11.28 15.55
CA ILE A 155 7.26 10.19 14.91
C ILE A 155 8.00 8.87 15.07
N TYR A 156 7.30 7.85 15.58
CA TYR A 156 7.79 6.48 15.59
C TYR A 156 7.12 5.64 14.50
N ILE A 157 7.93 5.01 13.67
CA ILE A 157 7.50 4.17 12.52
C ILE A 157 8.20 2.82 12.63
N PRO A 158 7.62 1.81 13.31
CA PRO A 158 8.21 0.47 13.35
C PRO A 158 8.25 -0.16 11.96
N GLY A 159 9.28 -0.96 11.70
CA GLY A 159 9.43 -1.65 10.41
C GLY A 159 9.79 -0.73 9.23
N GLY A 160 10.64 0.26 9.45
CA GLY A 160 11.01 1.29 8.47
C GLY A 160 11.74 0.80 7.21
N ALA A 161 12.07 -0.48 7.10
CA ALA A 161 12.57 -1.09 5.87
C ALA A 161 11.48 -1.85 5.09
N GLY A 162 10.28 -2.01 5.65
CA GLY A 162 9.17 -2.74 5.04
C GLY A 162 8.46 -1.97 3.94
N GLY A 163 7.49 -2.62 3.26
CA GLY A 163 6.80 -2.07 2.09
C GLY A 163 6.13 -0.71 2.31
N VAL A 164 5.41 -0.51 3.42
CA VAL A 164 4.85 0.80 3.78
C VAL A 164 5.86 1.63 4.57
N GLY A 165 6.59 0.98 5.49
CA GLY A 165 7.47 1.66 6.44
C GLY A 165 8.55 2.51 5.76
N HIS A 166 9.21 2.01 4.71
CA HIS A 166 10.26 2.75 4.02
C HIS A 166 9.74 4.02 3.34
N LEU A 167 8.51 4.00 2.82
CA LEU A 167 7.88 5.19 2.24
C LEU A 167 7.42 6.16 3.33
N ALA A 168 6.87 5.64 4.43
CA ALA A 168 6.46 6.45 5.57
C ALA A 168 7.63 7.20 6.22
N VAL A 169 8.78 6.52 6.40
CA VAL A 169 10.01 7.16 6.93
C VAL A 169 10.48 8.28 6.00
N GLN A 170 10.60 8.00 4.70
CA GLN A 170 11.02 9.01 3.72
C GLN A 170 10.04 10.19 3.68
N MET A 171 8.76 9.92 3.71
CA MET A 171 7.70 10.93 3.69
C MET A 171 7.77 11.83 4.93
N ALA A 172 7.84 11.23 6.12
CA ALA A 172 7.94 11.98 7.38
C ALA A 172 9.19 12.86 7.44
N ALA A 173 10.35 12.27 7.09
CA ALA A 173 11.65 12.95 7.22
C ALA A 173 11.92 14.00 6.13
N ARG A 174 11.47 13.76 4.90
CA ARG A 174 11.90 14.55 3.74
C ARG A 174 10.83 15.46 3.16
N THR A 175 9.54 15.18 3.43
CA THR A 175 8.44 15.94 2.82
C THR A 175 7.50 16.60 3.83
N LEU A 176 7.30 16.01 4.99
CA LEU A 176 6.33 16.50 5.97
C LEU A 176 6.95 17.32 7.10
N GLY A 177 8.29 17.39 7.16
CA GLY A 177 8.99 18.23 8.13
C GLY A 177 8.91 17.73 9.56
N ALA A 178 8.85 16.42 9.78
CA ALA A 178 8.94 15.85 11.13
C ALA A 178 10.26 16.26 11.82
N GLY A 179 10.20 16.60 13.10
CA GLY A 179 11.37 17.01 13.87
C GLY A 179 12.28 15.84 14.27
N LEU A 180 11.67 14.69 14.56
CA LEU A 180 12.38 13.45 14.88
C LEU A 180 11.63 12.27 14.29
N VAL A 181 12.27 11.50 13.42
CA VAL A 181 11.74 10.25 12.88
C VAL A 181 12.54 9.09 13.43
N VAL A 182 11.90 8.25 14.20
CA VAL A 182 12.49 7.03 14.76
C VAL A 182 11.87 5.81 14.14
N SER A 183 12.68 4.80 13.85
CA SER A 183 12.21 3.53 13.31
C SER A 183 12.78 2.35 14.09
N SER A 184 12.37 1.15 13.70
CA SER A 184 12.94 -0.08 14.23
C SER A 184 13.01 -1.19 13.18
N ALA A 185 14.02 -2.03 13.29
CA ALA A 185 14.21 -3.22 12.49
C ALA A 185 15.10 -4.22 13.23
N SER A 186 15.04 -5.52 12.87
CA SER A 186 15.75 -6.58 13.61
C SER A 186 17.08 -7.01 12.99
N THR A 187 17.38 -6.59 11.77
CA THR A 187 18.65 -6.93 11.11
C THR A 187 19.46 -5.66 10.84
N ASP A 188 20.78 -5.78 10.81
CA ASP A 188 21.68 -4.65 10.50
C ASP A 188 21.35 -4.04 9.15
N HIS A 189 21.11 -4.88 8.15
CA HIS A 189 20.73 -4.45 6.81
C HIS A 189 19.45 -3.60 6.82
N ASN A 190 18.40 -4.08 7.49
CA ASN A 190 17.13 -3.34 7.56
C ASN A 190 17.25 -2.08 8.42
N ARG A 191 18.10 -2.07 9.45
CA ARG A 191 18.36 -0.86 10.24
C ARG A 191 19.08 0.20 9.39
N GLN A 192 20.10 -0.23 8.65
CA GLN A 192 20.80 0.67 7.73
C GLN A 192 19.84 1.22 6.67
N THR A 193 19.00 0.36 6.08
CA THR A 193 18.01 0.77 5.11
C THR A 193 17.03 1.81 5.66
N ALA A 194 16.51 1.61 6.87
CA ALA A 194 15.62 2.59 7.51
C ALA A 194 16.34 3.93 7.78
N SER A 195 17.62 3.88 8.15
CA SER A 195 18.47 5.08 8.30
C SER A 195 18.67 5.78 6.95
N ASP A 196 18.97 5.06 5.89
CA ASP A 196 19.13 5.61 4.52
C ASP A 196 17.82 6.21 3.99
N CYS A 197 16.67 5.70 4.43
CA CYS A 197 15.37 6.30 4.19
C CYS A 197 15.15 7.64 4.90
N GLY A 198 15.97 7.97 5.89
CA GLY A 198 15.93 9.25 6.61
C GLY A 198 15.47 9.14 8.06
N ALA A 199 15.39 7.94 8.64
CA ALA A 199 15.18 7.82 10.08
C ALA A 199 16.39 8.39 10.83
N HIS A 200 16.13 9.26 11.81
CA HIS A 200 17.16 9.87 12.64
C HIS A 200 17.76 8.88 13.65
N ALA A 201 16.98 7.89 14.07
CA ALA A 201 17.42 6.76 14.87
C ALA A 201 16.68 5.49 14.47
N VAL A 202 17.36 4.35 14.53
CA VAL A 202 16.75 3.04 14.22
C VAL A 202 17.13 2.05 15.31
N ILE A 203 16.13 1.52 15.99
CA ILE A 203 16.27 0.63 17.16
C ILE A 203 16.16 -0.83 16.71
N ASP A 204 16.97 -1.69 17.30
CA ASP A 204 16.75 -3.13 17.21
C ASP A 204 15.60 -3.52 18.13
N TYR A 205 14.43 -3.79 17.59
CA TYR A 205 13.26 -4.15 18.41
C TYR A 205 13.38 -5.51 19.12
N LYS A 206 14.44 -6.30 18.82
CA LYS A 206 14.76 -7.54 19.53
C LYS A 206 15.69 -7.31 20.72
N SER A 207 16.30 -6.12 20.82
CA SER A 207 17.13 -5.79 21.97
C SER A 207 16.31 -5.77 23.26
N PRO A 208 16.83 -6.30 24.37
CA PRO A 208 16.13 -6.28 25.66
C PRO A 208 15.78 -4.87 26.15
N ASP A 209 16.57 -3.88 25.78
CA ASP A 209 16.44 -2.47 26.15
C ASP A 209 15.78 -1.60 25.06
N ALA A 210 15.19 -2.22 24.04
CA ALA A 210 14.57 -1.48 22.93
C ALA A 210 13.52 -0.46 23.39
N SER A 211 12.70 -0.82 24.37
CA SER A 211 11.69 0.08 24.93
C SER A 211 12.32 1.26 25.66
N ASP A 212 13.38 1.04 26.43
CA ASP A 212 14.08 2.08 27.17
C ASP A 212 14.75 3.07 26.20
N GLN A 213 15.39 2.55 25.13
CA GLN A 213 15.96 3.38 24.07
C GLN A 213 14.91 4.28 23.41
N LEU A 214 13.69 3.76 23.11
CA LEU A 214 12.60 4.55 22.53
C LEU A 214 12.08 5.63 23.47
N VAL A 215 12.02 5.34 24.77
CA VAL A 215 11.64 6.31 25.81
C VAL A 215 12.70 7.40 25.94
N ASP A 216 13.98 7.05 25.96
CA ASP A 216 15.09 8.00 26.08
C ASP A 216 15.16 8.99 24.92
N LEU A 217 14.88 8.53 23.69
CA LEU A 217 14.85 9.39 22.49
C LEU A 217 13.82 10.52 22.60
N THR A 218 12.76 10.33 23.37
CA THR A 218 11.73 11.33 23.63
C THR A 218 11.84 11.95 25.04
N LYS A 219 12.94 11.70 25.76
CA LYS A 219 13.15 12.18 27.14
C LYS A 219 12.01 11.81 28.09
N GLY A 220 11.38 10.66 27.85
CA GLY A 220 10.26 10.16 28.64
C GLY A 220 8.89 10.75 28.27
N GLU A 221 8.81 11.71 27.35
CA GLU A 221 7.54 12.35 26.98
C GLU A 221 6.66 11.48 26.07
N GLY A 222 7.27 10.57 25.30
CA GLY A 222 6.63 9.78 24.25
C GLY A 222 6.56 10.50 22.91
N PHE A 223 6.11 9.80 21.88
CA PHE A 223 6.03 10.31 20.51
C PHE A 223 4.73 11.07 20.26
N ASP A 224 4.79 12.14 19.49
CA ASP A 224 3.62 12.86 18.99
C ASP A 224 2.74 11.97 18.15
N ILE A 225 3.38 11.14 17.32
CA ILE A 225 2.71 10.21 16.40
C ILE A 225 3.42 8.86 16.46
N ALA A 226 2.67 7.78 16.64
CA ALA A 226 3.13 6.43 16.33
C ALA A 226 2.34 5.94 15.09
N PHE A 227 3.05 5.67 14.00
CA PHE A 227 2.48 5.15 12.76
C PHE A 227 2.83 3.67 12.61
N ASP A 228 1.87 2.78 12.89
CA ASP A 228 2.09 1.34 12.89
C ASP A 228 1.45 0.65 11.70
N ALA A 229 2.30 0.17 10.79
CA ALA A 229 1.94 -0.60 9.61
C ALA A 229 2.41 -2.07 9.70
N THR A 230 2.79 -2.54 10.89
CA THR A 230 3.39 -3.89 11.06
C THR A 230 2.37 -5.00 11.05
N TYR A 231 1.11 -4.71 11.35
CA TYR A 231 0.04 -5.68 11.54
C TYR A 231 0.30 -6.72 12.65
N SER A 232 1.09 -6.35 13.63
CA SER A 232 1.45 -7.17 14.78
C SER A 232 0.75 -6.67 16.04
N GLU A 233 -0.01 -7.54 16.72
CA GLU A 233 -0.68 -7.20 17.98
C GLU A 233 0.31 -6.68 19.02
N LYS A 234 1.45 -7.37 19.15
CA LYS A 234 2.53 -6.96 20.04
C LYS A 234 3.04 -5.56 19.73
N SER A 235 3.21 -5.25 18.43
CA SER A 235 3.63 -3.92 18.00
C SER A 235 2.56 -2.87 18.30
N PHE A 236 1.30 -3.17 18.07
CA PHE A 236 0.19 -2.25 18.32
C PHE A 236 0.11 -1.83 19.79
N GLU A 237 0.20 -2.78 20.73
CA GLU A 237 0.20 -2.49 22.16
C GLU A 237 1.44 -1.67 22.55
N GLN A 238 2.61 -2.06 22.06
CA GLN A 238 3.87 -1.35 22.32
C GLN A 238 3.84 0.08 21.77
N THR A 239 3.40 0.28 20.54
CA THR A 239 3.34 1.60 19.90
C THR A 239 2.30 2.51 20.57
N ALA A 240 1.17 1.97 21.04
CA ALA A 240 0.21 2.73 21.82
C ALA A 240 0.79 3.23 23.15
N HIS A 241 1.61 2.42 23.83
CA HIS A 241 2.33 2.84 25.04
C HIS A 241 3.36 3.95 24.79
N LEU A 242 3.94 3.99 23.60
CA LEU A 242 4.96 4.99 23.22
C LEU A 242 4.38 6.35 22.81
N VAL A 243 3.09 6.44 22.54
CA VAL A 243 2.43 7.72 22.24
C VAL A 243 2.35 8.60 23.48
N ARG A 244 2.71 9.88 23.37
CA ARG A 244 2.59 10.85 24.45
C ARG A 244 1.12 11.17 24.81
N PRO A 245 0.86 11.75 25.99
CA PRO A 245 -0.46 12.29 26.28
C PRO A 245 -0.93 13.28 25.21
N GLY A 246 -2.18 13.11 24.75
CA GLY A 246 -2.75 13.92 23.66
C GLY A 246 -2.17 13.66 22.25
N GLY A 247 -1.29 12.68 22.12
CA GLY A 247 -0.70 12.29 20.85
C GLY A 247 -1.65 11.52 19.91
N ARG A 248 -1.11 10.98 18.84
CA ARG A 248 -1.87 10.27 17.79
C ARG A 248 -1.28 8.89 17.54
N TRP A 249 -2.09 7.88 17.66
CA TRP A 249 -1.75 6.54 17.26
C TRP A 249 -2.44 6.24 15.93
N VAL A 250 -1.63 6.05 14.88
CA VAL A 250 -2.09 5.82 13.52
C VAL A 250 -1.81 4.37 13.15
N VAL A 251 -2.84 3.63 12.82
CA VAL A 251 -2.71 2.24 12.39
C VAL A 251 -3.29 2.08 11.00
N LEU A 252 -2.66 1.24 10.18
CA LEU A 252 -3.27 0.88 8.91
C LEU A 252 -4.46 -0.03 9.15
N GLY A 253 -5.64 0.44 8.76
CA GLY A 253 -6.85 -0.36 8.73
C GLY A 253 -6.71 -1.47 7.72
N VAL A 254 -7.03 -2.65 8.15
CA VAL A 254 -6.98 -3.86 7.37
C VAL A 254 -8.29 -4.58 7.57
N GLY A 255 -8.75 -5.23 6.52
CA GLY A 255 -10.04 -5.90 6.52
C GLY A 255 -10.20 -6.92 7.64
N PRO A 256 -11.43 -7.40 7.87
CA PRO A 256 -11.75 -8.39 8.88
C PRO A 256 -10.86 -9.63 8.77
N GLY A 257 -10.61 -10.27 9.91
CA GLY A 257 -9.79 -11.49 9.97
C GLY A 257 -8.30 -11.31 9.72
N ARG A 258 -7.92 -10.08 9.46
CA ARG A 258 -6.55 -9.77 9.17
C ARG A 258 -5.87 -8.90 10.18
N THR A 259 -6.52 -7.98 10.66
CA THR A 259 -6.14 -7.51 11.93
C THR A 259 -6.46 -8.68 12.79
N THR A 260 -5.48 -9.22 13.24
CA THR A 260 -5.47 -9.96 14.44
C THR A 260 -5.88 -9.09 15.62
N ARG A 261 -6.54 -7.98 15.40
CA ARG A 261 -7.20 -7.20 16.43
C ARG A 261 -8.35 -8.07 16.96
N THR A 262 -8.01 -8.86 17.95
CA THR A 262 -9.02 -9.49 18.79
C THR A 262 -9.73 -8.40 19.58
N SER A 263 -10.96 -8.62 19.97
CA SER A 263 -11.69 -7.69 20.84
C SER A 263 -10.92 -7.36 22.13
N VAL A 264 -10.06 -8.24 22.58
CA VAL A 264 -9.20 -8.04 23.76
C VAL A 264 -8.05 -7.09 23.47
N THR A 265 -7.39 -7.22 22.33
CA THR A 265 -6.28 -6.33 21.94
C THR A 265 -6.80 -4.93 21.62
N GLU A 266 -7.90 -4.83 20.92
CA GLU A 266 -8.58 -3.56 20.68
C GLU A 266 -8.93 -2.86 22.00
N SER A 267 -9.52 -3.59 22.94
CA SER A 267 -9.83 -3.06 24.26
C SER A 267 -8.58 -2.57 25.02
N ARG A 268 -7.46 -3.27 24.93
CA ARG A 268 -6.19 -2.84 25.58
C ARG A 268 -5.62 -1.59 24.93
N VAL A 269 -5.49 -1.57 23.63
CA VAL A 269 -4.99 -0.39 22.88
C VAL A 269 -5.87 0.81 23.17
N ASP A 270 -7.19 0.64 23.08
CA ASP A 270 -8.13 1.72 23.34
C ASP A 270 -8.07 2.23 24.78
N GLN A 271 -7.88 1.34 25.76
CA GLN A 271 -7.68 1.73 27.16
C GLN A 271 -6.38 2.52 27.36
N ILE A 272 -5.27 2.07 26.73
CA ILE A 272 -3.99 2.77 26.78
C ILE A 272 -4.13 4.18 26.19
N LEU A 273 -4.72 4.29 25.01
CA LEU A 273 -4.89 5.57 24.32
C LEU A 273 -5.84 6.49 25.11
N ALA A 274 -6.94 5.96 25.61
CA ALA A 274 -7.92 6.72 26.41
C ALA A 274 -7.28 7.27 27.70
N SER A 275 -6.45 6.47 28.40
CA SER A 275 -5.76 6.91 29.60
C SER A 275 -4.81 8.09 29.35
N LYS A 276 -4.36 8.27 28.13
CA LYS A 276 -3.48 9.35 27.68
C LYS A 276 -4.21 10.49 26.98
N GLY A 277 -5.52 10.39 26.77
CA GLY A 277 -6.26 11.31 25.89
C GLY A 277 -5.73 11.33 24.48
N ALA A 278 -5.10 10.23 24.03
CA ALA A 278 -4.51 10.10 22.70
C ALA A 278 -5.57 9.67 21.66
N THR A 279 -5.39 10.10 20.43
CA THR A 279 -6.35 9.80 19.35
C THR A 279 -5.96 8.49 18.63
N ASN A 280 -6.95 7.60 18.47
CA ASN A 280 -6.86 6.41 17.62
C ASN A 280 -7.29 6.77 16.19
N ILE A 281 -6.38 6.63 15.21
CA ILE A 281 -6.60 6.93 13.81
C ILE A 281 -6.42 5.66 12.99
N ASN A 282 -7.47 5.24 12.31
CA ASN A 282 -7.45 4.12 11.38
C ASN A 282 -7.26 4.64 9.95
N ALA A 283 -6.04 4.58 9.43
CA ALA A 283 -5.69 4.97 8.07
C ALA A 283 -5.97 3.81 7.11
N ASN A 284 -7.21 3.67 6.67
CA ASN A 284 -7.65 2.57 5.83
C ASN A 284 -7.84 2.98 4.38
N VAL A 285 -6.85 2.71 3.52
CA VAL A 285 -6.96 2.93 2.06
C VAL A 285 -8.15 2.17 1.48
N LEU A 286 -8.46 0.98 2.01
CA LEU A 286 -9.54 0.15 1.51
C LEU A 286 -10.95 0.69 1.86
N SER A 287 -11.05 1.66 2.78
CA SER A 287 -12.32 2.31 3.09
C SER A 287 -12.87 3.14 1.93
N PHE A 288 -12.03 3.47 0.97
CA PHE A 288 -12.39 4.19 -0.25
C PHE A 288 -12.84 3.28 -1.39
N PHE A 289 -12.80 1.96 -1.18
CA PHE A 289 -13.35 0.95 -2.07
C PHE A 289 -14.67 0.43 -1.49
N GLY A 290 -15.53 -0.11 -2.34
CA GLY A 290 -16.79 -0.71 -1.93
C GLY A 290 -17.96 -0.33 -2.85
N GLU A 291 -18.84 -1.29 -3.09
CA GLU A 291 -19.99 -1.12 -3.96
C GLU A 291 -20.89 0.02 -3.47
N GLY A 292 -21.19 0.97 -4.34
CA GLY A 292 -22.09 2.09 -4.04
C GLY A 292 -21.52 3.19 -3.15
N LYS A 293 -20.27 3.11 -2.68
CA LYS A 293 -19.62 4.24 -2.02
C LYS A 293 -19.25 5.30 -3.04
N LEU A 294 -20.10 6.30 -3.19
CA LEU A 294 -19.70 7.59 -3.72
C LEU A 294 -18.78 8.21 -2.67
N ILE A 295 -17.48 8.18 -2.95
CA ILE A 295 -16.51 8.96 -2.19
C ILE A 295 -16.83 10.42 -2.46
N ASP A 296 -16.89 11.24 -1.40
CA ASP A 296 -17.08 12.68 -1.55
C ASP A 296 -15.94 13.32 -2.37
N GLY A 297 -16.22 14.51 -2.90
CA GLY A 297 -15.27 15.20 -3.76
C GLY A 297 -13.95 15.51 -3.07
N ASP A 298 -13.95 15.80 -1.79
CA ASP A 298 -12.76 16.13 -1.01
C ASP A 298 -11.86 14.90 -0.85
N ALA A 299 -12.44 13.72 -0.59
CA ALA A 299 -11.70 12.47 -0.55
C ALA A 299 -11.11 12.10 -1.91
N GLN A 300 -11.84 12.30 -3.00
CA GLN A 300 -11.31 12.09 -4.36
C GLN A 300 -10.11 13.01 -4.63
N VAL A 301 -10.21 14.29 -4.32
CA VAL A 301 -9.12 15.27 -4.47
C VAL A 301 -7.91 14.88 -3.62
N PHE A 302 -8.13 14.44 -2.38
CA PHE A 302 -7.05 14.01 -1.50
C PHE A 302 -6.30 12.79 -2.06
N LEU A 303 -7.02 11.79 -2.55
CA LEU A 303 -6.44 10.58 -3.14
C LEU A 303 -5.70 10.87 -4.45
N SER A 304 -6.30 11.68 -5.33
CA SER A 304 -5.67 12.13 -6.57
C SER A 304 -4.37 12.89 -6.29
N THR A 305 -4.41 13.83 -5.35
CA THR A 305 -3.22 14.58 -4.91
C THR A 305 -2.14 13.65 -4.35
N GLY A 306 -2.53 12.61 -3.61
CA GLY A 306 -1.62 11.58 -3.11
C GLY A 306 -0.97 10.78 -4.24
N MET A 307 -1.75 10.34 -5.23
CA MET A 307 -1.21 9.64 -6.39
C MET A 307 -0.25 10.51 -7.21
N GLU A 308 -0.59 11.76 -7.47
CA GLU A 308 0.29 12.71 -8.15
C GLU A 308 1.57 12.97 -7.34
N ALA A 309 1.45 13.09 -6.01
CA ALA A 309 2.60 13.27 -5.12
C ALA A 309 3.55 12.07 -5.20
N SER A 310 3.05 10.84 -5.38
CA SER A 310 3.90 9.66 -5.51
C SER A 310 4.86 9.79 -6.69
N MET A 311 4.38 10.25 -7.83
CA MET A 311 5.19 10.45 -9.03
C MET A 311 6.08 11.68 -8.94
N ARG A 312 5.56 12.77 -8.42
CA ARG A 312 6.33 14.01 -8.25
C ARG A 312 7.51 13.82 -7.29
N TRP A 313 7.27 13.29 -6.08
CA TRP A 313 8.33 13.10 -5.09
C TRP A 313 9.35 12.04 -5.51
N HIS A 314 8.92 11.06 -6.31
CA HIS A 314 9.85 10.11 -6.90
C HIS A 314 10.70 10.77 -7.99
N SER A 315 10.12 11.57 -8.89
CA SER A 315 10.86 12.34 -9.90
C SER A 315 11.88 13.29 -9.28
N GLU A 316 11.53 13.91 -8.16
CA GLU A 316 12.40 14.81 -7.41
C GLU A 316 13.49 14.07 -6.61
N GLY A 317 13.44 12.74 -6.57
CA GLY A 317 14.36 11.90 -5.82
C GLY A 317 14.17 11.97 -4.30
N VAL A 318 13.08 12.56 -3.84
CA VAL A 318 12.75 12.73 -2.42
C VAL A 318 12.23 11.43 -1.82
N VAL A 319 11.38 10.73 -2.55
CA VAL A 319 10.86 9.41 -2.19
C VAL A 319 11.27 8.40 -3.24
N ARG A 320 11.88 7.31 -2.81
CA ARG A 320 12.33 6.22 -3.68
C ARG A 320 11.78 4.88 -3.19
N PRO A 321 11.15 4.09 -4.06
CA PRO A 321 10.73 2.74 -3.68
C PRO A 321 11.93 1.84 -3.45
N LEU A 322 11.83 0.96 -2.46
CA LEU A 322 12.75 -0.14 -2.27
C LEU A 322 12.18 -1.39 -2.92
N ILE A 323 12.85 -1.90 -3.94
CA ILE A 323 12.49 -3.15 -4.60
C ILE A 323 13.43 -4.24 -4.11
N ALA A 324 12.90 -5.14 -3.28
CA ALA A 324 13.65 -6.26 -2.74
C ALA A 324 13.91 -7.34 -3.79
N LYS A 325 12.92 -7.54 -4.68
CA LYS A 325 12.93 -8.57 -5.70
C LYS A 325 12.02 -8.16 -6.86
N ALA A 326 12.38 -8.55 -8.06
CA ALA A 326 11.50 -8.53 -9.21
C ALA A 326 11.19 -9.99 -9.63
N VAL A 327 9.92 -10.26 -9.97
CA VAL A 327 9.45 -11.54 -10.47
C VAL A 327 8.73 -11.34 -11.80
N ASN A 328 8.62 -12.38 -12.60
CA ASN A 328 7.80 -12.36 -13.81
C ASN A 328 6.30 -12.48 -13.46
N GLY A 329 5.43 -12.14 -14.39
CA GLY A 329 3.99 -12.23 -14.23
C GLY A 329 3.41 -13.64 -14.37
N SER A 330 4.20 -14.71 -14.22
CA SER A 330 3.68 -16.06 -14.20
C SER A 330 2.96 -16.37 -12.87
N VAL A 331 1.96 -17.25 -12.91
CA VAL A 331 1.23 -17.67 -11.70
C VAL A 331 2.17 -18.24 -10.64
N ASP A 332 3.16 -19.02 -11.05
CA ASP A 332 4.13 -19.68 -10.15
C ASP A 332 5.03 -18.65 -9.47
N ASP A 333 5.54 -17.66 -10.21
CA ASP A 333 6.38 -16.60 -9.67
C ASP A 333 5.60 -15.69 -8.71
N ILE A 334 4.37 -15.36 -9.06
CA ILE A 334 3.46 -14.57 -8.20
C ILE A 334 3.17 -15.32 -6.90
N ASN A 335 2.79 -16.60 -6.98
CA ASN A 335 2.53 -17.42 -5.80
C ASN A 335 3.78 -17.59 -4.92
N SER A 336 4.94 -17.82 -5.52
CA SER A 336 6.21 -17.90 -4.79
C SER A 336 6.52 -16.59 -4.07
N GLY A 337 6.31 -15.45 -4.74
CA GLY A 337 6.47 -14.14 -4.15
C GLY A 337 5.50 -13.88 -2.98
N LEU A 338 4.23 -14.20 -3.16
CA LEU A 338 3.20 -14.06 -2.11
C LEU A 338 3.45 -14.99 -0.92
N GLN A 339 3.91 -16.22 -1.17
CA GLN A 339 4.29 -17.16 -0.12
C GLN A 339 5.46 -16.62 0.70
N SER A 340 6.47 -16.03 0.05
CA SER A 340 7.58 -15.39 0.75
C SER A 340 7.14 -14.22 1.63
N LEU A 341 6.15 -13.43 1.21
CA LEU A 341 5.55 -12.37 2.04
C LEU A 341 4.71 -12.93 3.20
N ARG A 342 4.08 -14.08 3.01
CA ARG A 342 3.29 -14.76 4.04
C ARG A 342 4.15 -15.31 5.17
N GLU A 343 5.33 -15.83 4.82
CA GLU A 343 6.29 -16.42 5.76
C GLU A 343 7.23 -15.39 6.40
N ALA A 344 7.34 -14.20 5.81
CA ALA A 344 8.28 -13.20 6.27
C ALA A 344 7.94 -12.67 7.66
N SER A 345 8.87 -12.81 8.58
CA SER A 345 8.90 -12.06 9.83
C SER A 345 9.84 -10.84 9.66
N GLY A 346 9.28 -9.67 9.40
CA GLY A 346 10.04 -8.46 9.14
C GLY A 346 10.31 -8.24 7.64
N GLY A 347 9.44 -7.47 7.00
CA GLY A 347 9.52 -7.22 5.56
C GLY A 347 10.67 -6.29 5.18
N TYR A 348 11.18 -6.47 3.97
CA TYR A 348 12.11 -5.57 3.31
C TYR A 348 11.54 -5.17 1.95
N GLY A 349 11.34 -3.87 1.73
CA GLY A 349 10.91 -3.32 0.45
C GLY A 349 9.65 -3.95 -0.16
N LYS A 350 9.59 -3.94 -1.48
CA LYS A 350 8.48 -4.44 -2.30
C LYS A 350 8.96 -5.56 -3.24
N ILE A 351 8.06 -6.43 -3.64
CA ILE A 351 8.27 -7.37 -4.73
C ILE A 351 7.57 -6.82 -5.97
N ALA A 352 8.34 -6.44 -6.97
CA ALA A 352 7.83 -5.98 -8.26
C ALA A 352 7.42 -7.18 -9.14
N VAL A 353 6.37 -7.01 -9.94
CA VAL A 353 5.93 -7.97 -10.95
C VAL A 353 6.08 -7.33 -12.33
N ALA A 354 6.93 -7.91 -13.16
CA ALA A 354 7.08 -7.52 -14.56
C ALA A 354 6.08 -8.33 -15.41
N LEU A 355 5.15 -7.63 -16.06
CA LEU A 355 4.20 -8.24 -16.98
C LEU A 355 4.73 -8.08 -18.39
N SER A 356 5.09 -9.19 -19.05
CA SER A 356 5.52 -9.16 -20.43
C SER A 356 4.40 -8.60 -21.30
N SER A 357 4.68 -7.53 -22.04
CA SER A 357 3.93 -7.33 -23.27
C SER A 357 4.17 -8.54 -24.15
N SER A 358 3.15 -9.34 -24.44
CA SER A 358 3.22 -10.19 -25.63
C SER A 358 3.64 -9.25 -26.77
N GLU A 359 4.81 -9.52 -27.33
CA GLU A 359 5.42 -8.70 -28.37
C GLU A 359 4.41 -8.40 -29.47
N SER A 360 4.04 -7.14 -29.57
CA SER A 360 3.69 -6.54 -30.84
C SER A 360 4.35 -5.16 -30.84
N SER A 361 5.43 -5.11 -31.60
CA SER A 361 6.15 -3.92 -32.04
C SER A 361 5.22 -2.72 -32.27
N TYR A 362 5.57 -1.62 -31.65
CA TYR A 362 5.13 -0.27 -32.06
C TYR A 362 6.15 0.34 -32.99
#